data_b6c5ba6ce54bc7c34125298393b73039
#
_entry.id   b6c5ba6ce54bc7c34125298393b73039
#
_cell.length_a   1.000
_cell.length_b   1.000
_cell.length_c   1.000
_cell.angle_alpha   90.00
_cell.angle_beta   90.00
_cell.angle_gamma   90.00
#
_symmetry.space_group_name_H-M   'P 1'
#
loop_
_entity.id
_entity.type
_entity.pdbx_description
1 polymer ?
#
loop_
_entity_poly.entity_id
_entity_poly.type
_entity_poly.pdbx_seq_one_letter_code
_entity_poly.pdbx_strand_id
1 'polypeptide(L)'
;MSTVVKPRTKRRRGKSRRAKRGLYTSTKTGQTHKYRSSWEMRYMTHLDADATVKTWGYECLEIRYVSAVRSGRLRSYLPDFLVELVGGRKLVVEIKPASKVDKPTNLKKFAAARAWCPANGTEFVVVTEHDMKALGIM
;
A
#
# COMPACT_ATOMS: atom_id res chain seq x y z
N MET A 1 -3.69 -6.56 15.49
CA MET A 1 -3.27 -6.13 15.26
C MET A 1 -3.45 -5.20 14.34
N SER A 2 -3.87 -5.04 13.62
CA SER A 2 -3.97 -4.25 12.80
C SER A 2 -4.90 -3.36 12.94
N THR A 3 -5.03 -2.27 12.88
CA THR A 3 -5.93 -1.53 13.06
C THR A 3 -6.32 -0.83 11.94
N VAL A 4 -7.43 -0.54 11.69
CA VAL A 4 -7.91 0.06 10.63
C VAL A 4 -8.03 1.48 10.83
N VAL A 5 -7.35 2.28 10.22
CA VAL A 5 -7.43 3.61 10.44
C VAL A 5 -7.88 4.34 9.25
N LYS A 6 -8.84 5.23 9.34
CA LYS A 6 -9.27 5.86 8.29
C LYS A 6 -8.52 7.08 8.04
N PRO A 7 -7.87 7.37 7.10
CA PRO A 7 -7.08 8.49 6.88
C PRO A 7 -7.92 9.65 6.60
N ARG A 8 -7.61 10.75 6.92
CA ARG A 8 -8.31 11.78 6.72
C ARG A 8 -7.98 12.43 5.58
N THR A 9 -8.30 13.05 4.91
CA THR A 9 -8.05 13.49 3.75
C THR A 9 -7.79 14.77 3.56
N LYS A 10 -7.54 15.51 3.25
CA LYS A 10 -7.32 16.54 3.10
C LYS A 10 -7.06 17.09 2.11
N ARG A 11 -6.97 17.69 1.43
CA ARG A 11 -6.79 18.15 0.62
C ARG A 11 -6.17 18.67 -0.10
N ARG A 12 -5.90 19.06 -0.82
CA ARG A 12 -5.34 19.54 -1.47
C ARG A 12 -5.13 20.00 -2.50
N ARG A 13 -5.04 20.31 -3.10
CA ARG A 13 -4.85 20.84 -3.98
C ARG A 13 -4.19 20.62 -4.97
N GLY A 14 -3.60 20.41 -5.22
CA GLY A 14 -2.88 20.24 -6.16
C GLY A 14 -3.29 19.52 -7.18
N LYS A 15 -3.30 19.41 -8.02
CA LYS A 15 -3.73 18.68 -8.84
C LYS A 15 -2.87 17.96 -9.60
N SER A 16 -2.45 16.85 -9.34
CA SER A 16 -1.68 16.03 -10.11
C SER A 16 -2.48 15.48 -11.20
N ARG A 17 -2.09 15.53 -12.37
CA ARG A 17 -2.78 14.98 -13.38
C ARG A 17 -2.77 13.59 -13.39
N ARG A 18 -1.86 12.88 -12.85
CA ARG A 18 -1.85 11.47 -12.84
C ARG A 18 -2.70 10.92 -11.83
N ALA A 19 -3.09 11.60 -10.78
CA ALA A 19 -3.88 11.02 -9.73
C ALA A 19 -5.30 11.03 -10.14
N LYS A 20 -5.83 9.91 -10.51
CA LYS A 20 -7.21 9.79 -10.82
C LYS A 20 -7.86 9.04 -9.73
N ARG A 21 -8.78 9.65 -9.01
CA ARG A 21 -9.47 9.04 -7.89
C ARG A 21 -10.76 8.39 -8.33
N GLY A 22 -11.20 7.41 -7.61
CA GLY A 22 -12.46 6.76 -7.90
C GLY A 22 -12.77 5.66 -6.92
N LEU A 23 -13.82 4.91 -7.20
CA LEU A 23 -14.23 3.80 -6.37
C LEU A 23 -14.03 2.49 -7.12
N TYR A 24 -13.58 1.49 -6.40
CA TYR A 24 -13.39 0.16 -6.96
C TYR A 24 -14.02 -0.87 -6.03
N THR A 25 -14.90 -1.72 -6.54
CA THR A 25 -15.49 -2.79 -5.75
C THR A 25 -14.81 -4.10 -6.11
N SER A 26 -14.22 -4.74 -5.12
CA SER A 26 -13.50 -5.98 -5.35
C SER A 26 -14.45 -7.13 -5.61
N THR A 27 -14.18 -7.90 -6.64
CA THR A 27 -14.95 -9.10 -6.92
C THR A 27 -14.60 -10.21 -5.94
N LYS A 28 -13.39 -10.17 -5.39
CA LYS A 28 -12.95 -11.19 -4.45
C LYS A 28 -13.48 -10.98 -3.06
N THR A 29 -13.46 -9.74 -2.58
CA THR A 29 -13.83 -9.45 -1.20
C THR A 29 -15.20 -8.82 -1.05
N GLY A 30 -15.74 -8.26 -2.12
CA GLY A 30 -17.02 -7.55 -2.07
C GLY A 30 -16.93 -6.16 -1.50
N GLN A 31 -15.75 -5.73 -1.08
CA GLN A 31 -15.59 -4.41 -0.47
C GLN A 31 -15.33 -3.35 -1.51
N THR A 32 -15.80 -2.14 -1.22
CA THR A 32 -15.57 -0.99 -2.09
C THR A 32 -14.51 -0.09 -1.47
N HIS A 33 -13.53 0.29 -2.27
CA HIS A 33 -12.43 1.11 -1.80
C HIS A 33 -12.34 2.39 -2.62
N LYS A 34 -11.92 3.46 -1.96
CA LYS A 34 -11.75 4.72 -2.64
C LYS A 34 -10.27 4.85 -2.96
N TYR A 35 -9.91 4.58 -4.21
CA TYR A 35 -8.50 4.63 -4.59
C TYR A 35 -8.08 6.07 -4.89
N ARG A 36 -6.80 6.36 -4.73
CA ARG A 36 -6.28 7.69 -4.91
C ARG A 36 -5.53 7.89 -6.20
N SER A 37 -5.21 6.82 -6.90
CA SER A 37 -4.50 6.92 -8.16
C SER A 37 -4.91 5.78 -9.08
N SER A 38 -4.69 5.97 -10.37
CA SER A 38 -4.98 4.91 -11.33
C SER A 38 -4.07 3.71 -11.13
N TRP A 39 -2.86 3.91 -10.59
CA TRP A 39 -1.97 2.79 -10.31
C TRP A 39 -2.56 1.88 -9.25
N GLU A 40 -3.14 2.47 -8.21
CA GLU A 40 -3.80 1.68 -7.17
C GLU A 40 -4.97 0.90 -7.75
N MET A 41 -5.77 1.53 -8.60
CA MET A 41 -6.90 0.86 -9.21
C MET A 41 -6.45 -0.30 -10.09
N ARG A 42 -5.38 -0.11 -10.86
CA ARG A 42 -4.86 -1.18 -11.69
C ARG A 42 -4.36 -2.35 -10.85
N TYR A 43 -3.74 -2.04 -9.71
CA TYR A 43 -3.25 -3.09 -8.84
C TYR A 43 -4.41 -3.82 -8.16
N MET A 44 -5.47 -3.11 -7.78
CA MET A 44 -6.67 -3.73 -7.22
C MET A 44 -7.28 -4.72 -8.22
N THR A 45 -7.35 -4.32 -9.49
CA THR A 45 -7.86 -5.20 -10.53
C THR A 45 -6.97 -6.43 -10.67
N HIS A 46 -5.66 -6.24 -10.59
CA HIS A 46 -4.70 -7.33 -10.68
C HIS A 46 -4.88 -8.32 -9.51
N LEU A 47 -5.06 -7.81 -8.30
CA LEU A 47 -5.24 -8.67 -7.14
C LEU A 47 -6.51 -9.52 -7.28
N ASP A 48 -7.57 -8.93 -7.81
CA ASP A 48 -8.80 -9.68 -8.02
C ASP A 48 -8.67 -10.73 -9.11
N ALA A 49 -7.84 -10.47 -10.10
CA ALA A 49 -7.66 -11.42 -11.20
C ALA A 49 -6.64 -12.52 -10.90
N ASP A 50 -5.81 -12.34 -9.88
CA ASP A 50 -4.74 -13.28 -9.58
C ASP A 50 -5.27 -14.44 -8.73
N ALA A 51 -5.27 -15.64 -9.30
CA ALA A 51 -5.79 -16.81 -8.60
C ALA A 51 -4.99 -17.18 -7.36
N THR A 52 -3.75 -16.73 -7.24
CA THR A 52 -2.93 -17.02 -6.05
C THR A 52 -3.25 -16.11 -4.88
N VAL A 53 -4.02 -15.05 -5.11
CA VAL A 53 -4.42 -14.12 -4.06
C VAL A 53 -5.75 -14.59 -3.47
N LYS A 54 -5.74 -14.86 -2.18
CA LYS A 54 -6.94 -15.31 -1.50
C LYS A 54 -7.83 -14.12 -1.14
N THR A 55 -7.25 -13.11 -0.53
CA THR A 55 -7.99 -11.91 -0.16
C THR A 55 -7.01 -10.75 0.01
N TRP A 56 -7.52 -9.54 0.09
CA TRP A 56 -6.68 -8.36 0.25
C TRP A 56 -7.46 -7.20 0.87
N GLY A 57 -6.75 -6.28 1.48
CA GLY A 57 -7.32 -5.06 2.02
C GLY A 57 -6.53 -3.85 1.57
N TYR A 58 -7.18 -2.70 1.57
CA TYR A 58 -6.60 -1.46 1.13
C TYR A 58 -6.49 -0.51 2.33
N GLU A 59 -5.28 -0.04 2.60
CA GLU A 59 -5.00 0.89 3.71
C GLU A 59 -5.59 0.42 5.03
N CYS A 60 -5.54 -0.88 5.29
CA CYS A 60 -6.15 -1.47 6.47
C CYS A 60 -5.16 -1.79 7.58
N LEU A 61 -3.90 -1.42 7.40
CA LEU A 61 -2.85 -1.71 8.37
C LEU A 61 -2.14 -0.43 8.74
N GLU A 62 -1.89 -0.22 10.02
CA GLU A 62 -1.13 0.94 10.47
C GLU A 62 0.18 0.49 11.07
N ILE A 63 1.29 1.05 10.58
CA ILE A 63 2.60 0.80 11.13
C ILE A 63 3.11 2.11 11.71
N ARG A 64 3.42 2.14 13.01
CA ARG A 64 3.92 3.34 13.64
C ARG A 64 5.43 3.40 13.51
N TYR A 65 5.99 4.56 13.31
CA TYR A 65 7.43 4.72 13.18
C TYR A 65 7.87 6.08 13.70
N VAL A 66 9.17 6.20 14.01
CA VAL A 66 9.72 7.44 14.52
C VAL A 66 10.19 8.26 13.31
N SER A 67 9.56 9.39 13.07
CA SER A 67 9.88 10.21 11.91
C SER A 67 11.07 11.13 12.15
N ALA A 68 11.31 11.50 13.42
CA ALA A 68 12.43 12.37 13.76
C ALA A 68 13.04 11.85 15.03
N VAL A 69 14.24 11.34 14.92
CA VAL A 69 14.94 10.74 16.06
C VAL A 69 15.09 11.73 17.20
N ARG A 70 15.46 12.95 16.88
CA ARG A 70 15.65 13.92 17.88
C ARG A 70 14.44 14.19 18.75
N SER A 71 13.27 14.31 18.18
CA SER A 71 12.08 14.60 18.94
C SER A 71 11.33 13.36 19.37
N GLY A 72 11.69 12.20 18.84
CA GLY A 72 10.96 10.96 19.11
C GLY A 72 9.58 10.97 18.53
N ARG A 73 9.29 11.86 17.56
CA ARG A 73 7.95 11.99 17.04
C ARG A 73 7.49 10.76 16.30
N LEU A 74 6.34 10.25 16.69
CA LEU A 74 5.74 9.09 16.04
C LEU A 74 4.79 9.50 14.95
N ARG A 75 4.77 8.73 13.87
CA ARG A 75 3.83 8.94 12.81
C ARG A 75 3.27 7.59 12.39
N SER A 76 2.16 7.63 11.68
CA SER A 76 1.54 6.42 11.16
C SER A 76 1.83 6.27 9.70
N TYR A 77 2.13 5.05 9.28
CA TYR A 77 2.30 4.69 7.90
C TYR A 77 1.22 3.67 7.56
N LEU A 78 0.39 3.97 6.57
CA LEU A 78 -0.62 3.04 6.11
C LEU A 78 -0.20 2.53 4.73
N PRO A 79 0.40 1.34 4.65
CA PRO A 79 0.75 0.76 3.37
C PRO A 79 -0.49 0.59 2.50
N ASP A 80 -0.30 0.60 1.19
CA ASP A 80 -1.43 0.53 0.28
C ASP A 80 -2.23 -0.76 0.43
N PHE A 81 -1.58 -1.90 0.48
CA PHE A 81 -2.31 -3.17 0.49
C PHE A 81 -1.76 -4.18 1.48
N LEU A 82 -2.64 -4.97 2.04
CA LEU A 82 -2.28 -6.16 2.78
C LEU A 82 -2.89 -7.31 2.00
N VAL A 83 -2.05 -8.23 1.52
CA VAL A 83 -2.47 -9.30 0.62
C VAL A 83 -2.23 -10.64 1.29
N GLU A 84 -3.23 -11.50 1.26
CA GLU A 84 -3.07 -12.87 1.74
C GLU A 84 -3.12 -13.79 0.55
N LEU A 85 -2.09 -14.62 0.40
CA LEU A 85 -2.02 -15.58 -0.69
C LEU A 85 -2.68 -16.88 -0.31
N VAL A 86 -3.08 -17.64 -1.31
CA VAL A 86 -3.75 -18.91 -1.10
C VAL A 86 -2.95 -19.86 -0.20
N GLY A 87 -1.63 -19.82 -0.31
CA GLY A 87 -0.79 -20.68 0.52
C GLY A 87 -0.59 -20.19 1.96
N GLY A 88 -1.16 -19.06 2.32
CA GLY A 88 -1.05 -18.54 3.68
C GLY A 88 -0.02 -17.43 3.85
N ARG A 89 0.84 -17.19 2.86
CA ARG A 89 1.78 -16.09 2.94
C ARG A 89 1.03 -14.77 2.88
N LYS A 90 1.55 -13.79 3.59
CA LYS A 90 0.94 -12.45 3.60
C LYS A 90 1.97 -11.43 3.15
N LEU A 91 1.53 -10.49 2.35
CA LEU A 91 2.39 -9.45 1.81
C LEU A 91 1.83 -8.09 2.19
N VAL A 92 2.72 -7.18 2.56
CA VAL A 92 2.37 -5.78 2.72
C VAL A 92 2.95 -5.09 1.49
N VAL A 93 2.10 -4.49 0.68
CA VAL A 93 2.49 -3.93 -0.61
C VAL A 93 2.31 -2.43 -0.64
N GLU A 94 3.33 -1.75 -1.12
CA GLU A 94 3.27 -0.31 -1.33
C GLU A 94 3.52 -0.02 -2.80
N ILE A 95 2.64 0.75 -3.44
CA ILE A 95 2.81 1.17 -4.82
C ILE A 95 3.52 2.51 -4.79
N LYS A 96 4.67 2.62 -5.45
CA LYS A 96 5.44 3.85 -5.39
C LYS A 96 6.22 4.04 -6.69
N PRO A 97 6.17 5.23 -7.30
CA PRO A 97 7.02 5.49 -8.46
C PRO A 97 8.49 5.31 -8.09
N ALA A 98 9.25 4.70 -8.98
CA ALA A 98 10.66 4.45 -8.72
C ALA A 98 11.41 5.72 -8.34
N SER A 99 11.04 6.84 -8.95
CA SER A 99 11.70 8.10 -8.68
C SER A 99 11.48 8.61 -7.25
N LYS A 100 10.52 8.05 -6.54
CA LYS A 100 10.21 8.50 -5.18
C LYS A 100 10.59 7.51 -4.11
N VAL A 101 11.08 6.35 -4.49
CA VAL A 101 11.44 5.32 -3.51
C VAL A 101 12.49 5.81 -2.53
N ASP A 102 13.45 6.57 -3.01
CA ASP A 102 14.56 7.04 -2.18
C ASP A 102 14.33 8.33 -1.42
N LYS A 103 13.14 8.88 -1.46
CA LYS A 103 12.87 10.07 -0.69
C LYS A 103 13.03 9.75 0.79
N PRO A 104 13.64 10.64 1.57
CA PRO A 104 13.90 10.37 2.99
C PRO A 104 12.66 9.92 3.78
N THR A 105 11.52 10.55 3.54
CA THR A 105 10.32 10.15 4.26
C THR A 105 9.87 8.74 3.88
N ASN A 106 10.03 8.37 2.61
CA ASN A 106 9.66 7.03 2.17
C ASN A 106 10.63 5.99 2.70
N LEU A 107 11.93 6.31 2.73
CA LEU A 107 12.90 5.37 3.27
C LEU A 107 12.61 5.05 4.73
N LYS A 108 12.17 6.04 5.51
CA LYS A 108 11.83 5.79 6.91
C LYS A 108 10.61 4.90 7.02
N LYS A 109 9.59 5.13 6.21
CA LYS A 109 8.40 4.29 6.20
C LYS A 109 8.74 2.87 5.83
N PHE A 110 9.56 2.72 4.79
CA PHE A 110 9.91 1.38 4.31
C PHE A 110 10.79 0.63 5.31
N ALA A 111 11.68 1.34 5.99
CA ALA A 111 12.50 0.71 7.02
C ALA A 111 11.60 0.21 8.16
N ALA A 112 10.59 0.99 8.53
CA ALA A 112 9.65 0.57 9.56
C ALA A 112 8.87 -0.67 9.12
N ALA A 113 8.44 -0.70 7.86
CA ALA A 113 7.71 -1.85 7.35
C ALA A 113 8.61 -3.09 7.30
N ARG A 114 9.87 -2.92 6.91
CA ARG A 114 10.81 -4.05 6.84
C ARG A 114 11.12 -4.63 8.21
N ALA A 115 10.97 -3.83 9.27
CA ALA A 115 11.13 -4.33 10.62
C ALA A 115 9.84 -4.97 11.12
N TRP A 116 8.70 -4.34 10.82
CA TRP A 116 7.41 -4.81 11.31
C TRP A 116 6.98 -6.12 10.66
N CYS A 117 7.17 -6.26 9.37
CA CYS A 117 6.63 -7.38 8.62
C CYS A 117 7.15 -8.74 9.10
N PRO A 118 8.47 -8.96 9.22
CA PRO A 118 8.93 -10.26 9.68
C PRO A 118 8.43 -10.60 11.07
N ALA A 119 8.31 -9.59 11.95
CA ALA A 119 7.84 -9.81 13.30
C ALA A 119 6.36 -10.17 13.33
N ASN A 120 5.65 -9.92 12.25
CA ASN A 120 4.21 -10.18 12.17
C ASN A 120 3.85 -11.17 11.05
N GLY A 121 4.80 -11.98 10.66
CA GLY A 121 4.52 -13.06 9.71
C GLY A 121 4.18 -12.60 8.30
N THR A 122 4.68 -11.44 7.90
CA THR A 122 4.40 -10.91 6.58
C THR A 122 5.69 -10.52 5.86
N GLU A 123 5.59 -10.21 4.59
CA GLU A 123 6.72 -9.77 3.78
C GLU A 123 6.39 -8.40 3.21
N PHE A 124 7.38 -7.52 3.11
CA PHE A 124 7.14 -6.18 2.58
C PHE A 124 7.66 -6.07 1.15
N VAL A 125 6.84 -5.52 0.28
CA VAL A 125 7.17 -5.38 -1.13
C VAL A 125 6.83 -3.97 -1.60
N VAL A 126 7.77 -3.31 -2.27
CA VAL A 126 7.50 -2.04 -2.93
C VAL A 126 7.34 -2.33 -4.42
N VAL A 127 6.23 -1.93 -4.97
CA VAL A 127 5.90 -2.17 -6.38
C VAL A 127 6.04 -0.85 -7.12
N THR A 128 6.90 -0.81 -8.12
CA THR A 128 7.10 0.39 -8.92
C THR A 128 6.46 0.21 -10.29
N GLU A 129 6.55 1.25 -11.14
CA GLU A 129 6.06 1.14 -12.51
C GLU A 129 6.75 0.01 -13.27
N HIS A 130 8.01 -0.28 -12.94
CA HIS A 130 8.72 -1.35 -13.62
C HIS A 130 8.09 -2.70 -13.30
N ASP A 131 7.70 -2.90 -12.04
CA ASP A 131 7.05 -4.13 -11.65
C ASP A 131 5.67 -4.23 -12.27
N MET A 132 4.94 -3.12 -12.32
CA MET A 132 3.60 -3.12 -12.88
C MET A 132 3.63 -3.42 -14.38
N LYS A 133 4.64 -2.90 -15.06
CA LYS A 133 4.80 -3.21 -16.47
C LYS A 133 5.14 -4.69 -16.67
N ALA A 134 6.00 -5.21 -15.82
CA ALA A 134 6.37 -6.63 -15.89
C ALA A 134 5.16 -7.53 -15.65
N LEU A 135 4.20 -7.08 -14.84
CA LEU A 135 2.98 -7.83 -14.60
C LEU A 135 1.93 -7.63 -15.70
N GLY A 136 2.20 -6.74 -16.64
CA GLY A 136 1.27 -6.47 -17.74
C GLY A 136 0.09 -5.61 -17.34
N ILE A 137 0.19 -4.87 -16.25
CA ILE A 137 -0.91 -4.05 -15.79
C ILE A 137 -0.64 -2.55 -15.93
N MET A 138 0.40 -2.21 -16.66
CA MET A 138 0.68 -0.81 -16.93
C MET A 138 1.31 -0.63 -18.30
#